data_1ba2cbf36808f48b1c2f493556483446
#
_entry.id   1ba2cbf36808f48b1c2f493556483446
#
_cell.length_a   1.000
_cell.length_b   1.000
_cell.length_c   1.000
_cell.angle_alpha   90.00
_cell.angle_beta   90.00
_cell.angle_gamma   90.00
#
_symmetry.space_group_name_H-M   'P 1'
#
loop_
_entity.id
_entity.type
_entity.pdbx_description
1 polymer ?
#
loop_
_entity_poly.entity_id
_entity_poly.type
_entity_poly.pdbx_seq_one_letter_code
_entity_poly.pdbx_strand_id
1 'polypeptide(L)'
;MIKLDALTKYYKKHARGILDVSLEIKEGEIFGFIGPNGAGKSTTVRTLLNLIFPTSGTASVNGLDIVSDTIEIRKMVGYIPSEVNFYGDMYVKDFIEYSCGFHGEIDQPFMDILVDKLELDLTRKIEDLSFGNKKKVAIVAALATHPKILILDEPTSGLDPLMQNMFFQFLESERKNGTTIFFSSHNLSEVQRICDRVGIIKEGKLIKVETIDDILKTRAKKVRIKTQDDIDVTDNMLSVERLNGFISFVYTGDMKSLITLLATHKVEDVTITEPALEEIFMHYYEREDLS
;
A
#
# COMPACT_ATOMS: atom_id res chain seq x y z
N MET A 1 -12.26 -2.61 -12.69
CA MET A 1 -12.93 -1.59 -11.84
C MET A 1 -12.23 -0.22 -11.91
N ILE A 2 -10.91 -0.10 -11.63
CA ILE A 2 -10.14 1.14 -11.80
C ILE A 2 -9.12 0.92 -12.91
N LYS A 3 -9.02 1.86 -13.87
CA LYS A 3 -8.08 1.76 -14.98
C LYS A 3 -7.36 3.09 -15.18
N LEU A 4 -6.05 3.04 -15.31
CA LEU A 4 -5.17 4.14 -15.69
C LEU A 4 -4.53 3.79 -17.02
N ASP A 5 -4.44 4.75 -17.93
CA ASP A 5 -3.80 4.62 -19.23
C ASP A 5 -2.84 5.79 -19.46
N ALA A 6 -1.55 5.52 -19.38
CA ALA A 6 -0.45 6.48 -19.50
C ALA A 6 -0.66 7.75 -18.65
N LEU A 7 -1.25 7.57 -17.44
CA LEU A 7 -1.63 8.70 -16.58
C LEU A 7 -0.38 9.44 -16.12
N THR A 8 -0.34 10.74 -16.40
CA THR A 8 0.81 11.58 -16.11
C THR A 8 0.40 12.84 -15.38
N LYS A 9 1.15 13.21 -14.34
CA LYS A 9 0.97 14.47 -13.61
C LYS A 9 2.31 15.13 -13.30
N TYR A 10 2.49 16.35 -13.81
CA TYR A 10 3.58 17.26 -13.43
C TYR A 10 3.05 18.41 -12.58
N TYR A 11 3.76 18.76 -11.51
CA TYR A 11 3.42 19.93 -10.67
C TYR A 11 4.00 21.24 -11.22
N LYS A 12 5.22 21.18 -11.81
CA LYS A 12 5.94 22.27 -12.48
C LYS A 12 6.82 21.64 -13.57
N LYS A 13 7.41 22.47 -14.45
CA LYS A 13 8.26 22.00 -15.57
C LYS A 13 9.30 20.92 -15.23
N HIS A 14 9.71 20.77 -13.97
CA HIS A 14 10.72 19.79 -13.52
C HIS A 14 10.38 19.14 -12.15
N ALA A 15 9.19 19.37 -11.59
CA ALA A 15 8.81 18.73 -10.34
C ALA A 15 8.20 17.37 -10.62
N ARG A 16 8.76 16.32 -10.00
CA ARG A 16 8.29 14.94 -10.12
C ARG A 16 6.85 14.83 -9.62
N GLY A 17 6.02 14.18 -10.39
CA GLY A 17 4.69 13.74 -10.06
C GLY A 17 4.59 12.24 -10.39
N ILE A 18 3.75 11.90 -11.38
CA ILE A 18 3.68 10.55 -11.97
C ILE A 18 3.85 10.65 -13.48
N LEU A 19 4.42 9.60 -14.09
CA LEU A 19 4.76 9.55 -15.49
C LEU A 19 4.32 8.22 -16.11
N ASP A 20 3.45 8.29 -17.10
CA ASP A 20 2.97 7.16 -17.93
C ASP A 20 2.50 5.95 -17.10
N VAL A 21 1.81 6.20 -15.98
CA VAL A 21 1.32 5.12 -15.12
C VAL A 21 0.14 4.45 -15.79
N SER A 22 0.31 3.17 -16.17
CA SER A 22 -0.73 2.31 -16.73
C SER A 22 -0.99 1.14 -15.80
N LEU A 23 -2.23 1.00 -15.32
CA LEU A 23 -2.60 0.06 -14.28
C LEU A 23 -4.08 -0.30 -14.41
N GLU A 24 -4.41 -1.56 -14.14
CA GLU A 24 -5.79 -2.02 -14.03
C GLU A 24 -6.01 -2.76 -12.71
N ILE A 25 -7.00 -2.32 -11.95
CA ILE A 25 -7.47 -2.92 -10.70
C ILE A 25 -8.81 -3.59 -10.97
N LYS A 26 -8.90 -4.87 -10.63
CA LYS A 26 -10.08 -5.69 -10.86
C LYS A 26 -11.15 -5.40 -9.81
N GLU A 27 -12.38 -5.79 -10.11
CA GLU A 27 -13.48 -5.70 -9.17
C GLU A 27 -13.29 -6.67 -7.99
N GLY A 28 -13.54 -6.20 -6.78
CA GLY A 28 -13.45 -7.02 -5.56
C GLY A 28 -12.04 -7.42 -5.12
N GLU A 29 -10.96 -6.87 -5.75
CA GLU A 29 -9.60 -7.11 -5.27
C GLU A 29 -9.13 -6.04 -4.30
N ILE A 30 -8.20 -6.41 -3.42
CA ILE A 30 -7.37 -5.46 -2.67
C ILE A 30 -6.06 -5.30 -3.43
N PHE A 31 -5.88 -4.13 -4.03
CA PHE A 31 -4.68 -3.81 -4.79
C PHE A 31 -3.75 -2.91 -3.97
N GLY A 32 -2.55 -3.40 -3.69
CA GLY A 32 -1.49 -2.65 -3.03
C GLY A 32 -0.76 -1.74 -4.01
N PHE A 33 -0.46 -0.50 -3.62
CA PHE A 33 0.35 0.42 -4.40
C PHE A 33 1.51 0.91 -3.55
N ILE A 34 2.72 0.38 -3.83
CA ILE A 34 3.84 0.48 -2.92
C ILE A 34 5.00 1.24 -3.52
N GLY A 35 5.68 2.00 -2.68
CA GLY A 35 6.87 2.75 -3.04
C GLY A 35 7.36 3.63 -1.90
N PRO A 36 8.61 4.12 -1.95
CA PRO A 36 9.14 5.01 -0.93
C PRO A 36 8.38 6.34 -0.86
N ASN A 37 8.68 7.13 0.15
CA ASN A 37 8.13 8.48 0.25
C ASN A 37 8.58 9.32 -0.95
N GLY A 38 7.62 10.05 -1.55
CA GLY A 38 7.87 10.82 -2.78
C GLY A 38 7.84 10.01 -4.08
N ALA A 39 7.57 8.69 -4.05
CA ALA A 39 7.50 7.86 -5.26
C ALA A 39 6.33 8.18 -6.19
N GLY A 40 5.31 8.93 -5.72
CA GLY A 40 4.14 9.30 -6.54
C GLY A 40 2.82 8.68 -6.08
N LYS A 41 2.78 7.91 -4.97
CA LYS A 41 1.58 7.24 -4.45
C LYS A 41 0.41 8.20 -4.26
N SER A 42 0.57 9.20 -3.39
CA SER A 42 -0.48 10.21 -3.12
C SER A 42 -0.81 11.05 -4.35
N THR A 43 0.14 11.27 -5.25
CA THR A 43 -0.13 11.96 -6.53
C THR A 43 -1.08 11.12 -7.39
N THR A 44 -0.86 9.80 -7.49
CA THR A 44 -1.74 8.89 -8.22
C THR A 44 -3.15 8.89 -7.61
N VAL A 45 -3.25 8.73 -6.30
CA VAL A 45 -4.53 8.76 -5.56
C VAL A 45 -5.27 10.09 -5.80
N ARG A 46 -4.60 11.22 -5.60
CA ARG A 46 -5.21 12.55 -5.78
C ARG A 46 -5.65 12.80 -7.23
N THR A 47 -4.92 12.28 -8.20
CA THR A 47 -5.29 12.38 -9.62
C THR A 47 -6.52 11.52 -9.93
N LEU A 48 -6.58 10.28 -9.41
CA LEU A 48 -7.76 9.39 -9.55
C LEU A 48 -9.04 10.00 -8.99
N LEU A 49 -8.94 10.72 -7.87
CA LEU A 49 -10.07 11.41 -7.25
C LEU A 49 -10.35 12.79 -7.85
N ASN A 50 -9.62 13.17 -8.91
CA ASN A 50 -9.66 14.50 -9.51
C ASN A 50 -9.56 15.64 -8.47
N LEU A 51 -8.74 15.43 -7.44
CA LEU A 51 -8.31 16.49 -6.51
C LEU A 51 -7.21 17.33 -7.14
N ILE A 52 -6.50 16.76 -8.10
CA ILE A 52 -5.55 17.44 -8.99
C ILE A 52 -5.77 16.91 -10.41
N PHE A 53 -5.76 17.81 -11.40
CA PHE A 53 -5.97 17.42 -12.80
C PHE A 53 -4.76 16.68 -13.38
N PRO A 54 -4.94 15.63 -14.19
CA PRO A 54 -3.86 15.01 -14.95
C PRO A 54 -3.24 16.01 -15.93
N THR A 55 -1.97 15.82 -16.25
CA THR A 55 -1.28 16.58 -17.31
C THR A 55 -1.54 15.95 -18.68
N SER A 56 -1.53 14.61 -18.72
CA SER A 56 -1.87 13.78 -19.91
C SER A 56 -2.27 12.38 -19.47
N GLY A 57 -2.70 11.56 -20.44
CA GLY A 57 -3.24 10.25 -20.17
C GLY A 57 -4.67 10.32 -19.66
N THR A 58 -5.28 9.17 -19.40
CA THR A 58 -6.66 9.04 -18.93
C THR A 58 -6.75 8.08 -17.77
N ALA A 59 -7.81 8.19 -16.98
CA ALA A 59 -8.15 7.15 -16.01
C ALA A 59 -9.68 7.06 -15.87
N SER A 60 -10.14 5.88 -15.47
CA SER A 60 -11.55 5.64 -15.20
C SER A 60 -11.74 4.84 -13.91
N VAL A 61 -12.87 5.10 -13.26
CA VAL A 61 -13.31 4.40 -12.04
C VAL A 61 -14.72 3.88 -12.30
N ASN A 62 -14.90 2.58 -12.23
CA ASN A 62 -16.17 1.91 -12.57
C ASN A 62 -16.70 2.27 -13.97
N GLY A 63 -15.79 2.46 -14.96
CA GLY A 63 -16.13 2.87 -16.32
C GLY A 63 -16.40 4.36 -16.52
N LEU A 64 -16.40 5.16 -15.46
CA LEU A 64 -16.59 6.61 -15.47
C LEU A 64 -15.24 7.33 -15.58
N ASP A 65 -15.16 8.37 -16.39
CA ASP A 65 -13.94 9.17 -16.57
C ASP A 65 -13.69 10.07 -15.35
N ILE A 66 -12.44 10.10 -14.86
CA ILE A 66 -12.09 10.81 -13.60
C ILE A 66 -12.28 12.32 -13.68
N VAL A 67 -12.31 12.92 -14.87
CA VAL A 67 -12.44 14.37 -15.06
C VAL A 67 -13.90 14.75 -15.30
N SER A 68 -14.57 14.10 -16.27
CA SER A 68 -15.95 14.43 -16.64
C SER A 68 -16.98 13.97 -15.61
N ASP A 69 -16.74 12.80 -14.97
CA ASP A 69 -17.71 12.14 -14.09
C ASP A 69 -17.29 12.18 -12.62
N THR A 70 -16.48 13.17 -12.23
CA THR A 70 -15.89 13.30 -10.89
C THR A 70 -16.92 13.16 -9.76
N ILE A 71 -18.09 13.78 -9.90
CA ILE A 71 -19.12 13.78 -8.84
C ILE A 71 -19.67 12.36 -8.66
N GLU A 72 -19.96 11.66 -9.75
CA GLU A 72 -20.51 10.30 -9.69
C GLU A 72 -19.47 9.31 -9.14
N ILE A 73 -18.21 9.49 -9.49
CA ILE A 73 -17.10 8.71 -8.90
C ILE A 73 -17.03 8.94 -7.39
N ARG A 74 -17.02 10.18 -6.94
CA ARG A 74 -16.91 10.51 -5.51
C ARG A 74 -18.05 9.95 -4.68
N LYS A 75 -19.26 9.86 -5.21
CA LYS A 75 -20.40 9.26 -4.52
C LYS A 75 -20.19 7.77 -4.18
N MET A 76 -19.43 7.04 -4.99
CA MET A 76 -19.20 5.61 -4.81
C MET A 76 -17.87 5.25 -4.14
N VAL A 77 -17.03 6.27 -3.84
CA VAL A 77 -15.67 6.07 -3.31
C VAL A 77 -15.60 6.52 -1.85
N GLY A 78 -15.28 5.60 -0.94
CA GLY A 78 -14.77 5.93 0.38
C GLY A 78 -13.27 6.28 0.29
N TYR A 79 -12.88 7.42 0.83
CA TYR A 79 -11.50 7.91 0.76
C TYR A 79 -10.90 8.17 2.12
N ILE A 80 -9.70 7.58 2.36
CA ILE A 80 -8.88 7.90 3.53
C ILE A 80 -7.59 8.56 3.03
N PRO A 81 -7.39 9.87 3.31
CA PRO A 81 -6.17 10.57 2.94
C PRO A 81 -4.99 10.20 3.85
N SER A 82 -3.76 10.37 3.36
CA SER A 82 -2.54 10.24 4.17
C SER A 82 -2.51 11.25 5.33
N GLU A 83 -2.86 12.50 5.03
CA GLU A 83 -3.01 13.56 6.02
C GLU A 83 -4.48 13.90 6.21
N VAL A 84 -4.93 13.84 7.45
CA VAL A 84 -6.33 14.07 7.82
C VAL A 84 -6.49 15.51 8.30
N ASN A 85 -7.10 16.34 7.44
CA ASN A 85 -7.44 17.73 7.74
C ASN A 85 -8.96 17.90 7.68
N PHE A 86 -9.60 17.94 8.83
CA PHE A 86 -11.04 18.09 8.98
C PHE A 86 -11.42 19.48 9.51
N TYR A 87 -12.70 19.80 9.51
CA TYR A 87 -13.26 20.98 10.16
C TYR A 87 -13.13 20.83 11.68
N GLY A 88 -12.20 21.56 12.29
CA GLY A 88 -11.80 21.37 13.67
C GLY A 88 -12.91 21.65 14.69
N ASP A 89 -13.78 22.59 14.39
CA ASP A 89 -14.91 23.06 15.23
C ASP A 89 -16.10 22.09 15.26
N MET A 90 -16.17 21.12 14.33
CA MET A 90 -17.23 20.11 14.30
C MET A 90 -17.02 19.04 15.40
N TYR A 91 -18.13 18.50 15.92
CA TYR A 91 -18.08 17.26 16.68
C TYR A 91 -17.84 16.06 15.76
N VAL A 92 -17.23 15.02 16.31
CA VAL A 92 -16.91 13.79 15.55
C VAL A 92 -18.16 13.20 14.90
N LYS A 93 -19.27 13.11 15.66
CA LYS A 93 -20.57 12.63 15.15
C LYS A 93 -21.02 13.43 13.95
N ASP A 94 -21.08 14.75 14.09
CA ASP A 94 -21.59 15.64 13.04
C ASP A 94 -20.75 15.58 11.78
N PHE A 95 -19.42 15.44 11.93
CA PHE A 95 -18.51 15.28 10.79
C PHE A 95 -18.76 13.96 10.06
N ILE A 96 -18.92 12.82 10.78
CA ILE A 96 -19.20 11.52 10.17
C ILE A 96 -20.53 11.59 9.39
N GLU A 97 -21.59 12.09 10.00
CA GLU A 97 -22.90 12.24 9.35
C GLU A 97 -22.80 13.15 8.11
N TYR A 98 -22.12 14.28 8.22
CA TYR A 98 -21.88 15.20 7.11
C TYR A 98 -21.11 14.52 5.97
N SER A 99 -20.02 13.81 6.27
CA SER A 99 -19.21 13.12 5.27
C SER A 99 -20.00 12.01 4.56
N CYS A 100 -20.69 11.17 5.32
CA CYS A 100 -21.49 10.08 4.79
C CYS A 100 -22.65 10.56 3.92
N GLY A 101 -23.22 11.74 4.21
CA GLY A 101 -24.30 12.33 3.43
C GLY A 101 -24.01 12.55 1.93
N PHE A 102 -22.72 12.53 1.54
CA PHE A 102 -22.32 12.59 0.12
C PHE A 102 -22.23 11.23 -0.56
N HIS A 103 -22.25 10.11 0.20
CA HIS A 103 -21.96 8.77 -0.31
C HIS A 103 -23.18 7.84 -0.29
N GLY A 104 -24.16 8.09 0.54
CA GLY A 104 -25.36 7.27 0.69
C GLY A 104 -25.89 7.20 2.12
N GLU A 105 -26.73 6.23 2.37
CA GLU A 105 -27.27 5.98 3.70
C GLU A 105 -26.20 5.32 4.59
N ILE A 106 -26.15 5.75 5.85
CA ILE A 106 -25.29 5.15 6.87
C ILE A 106 -25.89 3.81 7.30
N ASP A 107 -25.11 2.75 7.26
CA ASP A 107 -25.42 1.52 7.97
C ASP A 107 -25.15 1.75 9.47
N GLN A 108 -26.19 2.17 10.21
CA GLN A 108 -26.04 2.53 11.62
C GLN A 108 -25.51 1.37 12.47
N PRO A 109 -26.00 0.13 12.37
CA PRO A 109 -25.43 -1.02 13.08
C PRO A 109 -23.93 -1.22 12.80
N PHE A 110 -23.50 -1.07 11.56
CA PHE A 110 -22.09 -1.19 11.20
C PHE A 110 -21.25 -0.01 11.70
N MET A 111 -21.77 1.21 11.59
CA MET A 111 -21.13 2.40 12.17
C MET A 111 -20.92 2.26 13.67
N ASP A 112 -21.90 1.75 14.41
CA ASP A 112 -21.80 1.53 15.86
C ASP A 112 -20.70 0.52 16.19
N ILE A 113 -20.56 -0.56 15.37
CA ILE A 113 -19.46 -1.53 15.50
C ILE A 113 -18.10 -0.86 15.24
N LEU A 114 -17.99 -0.03 14.20
CA LEU A 114 -16.75 0.70 13.89
C LEU A 114 -16.35 1.63 15.03
N VAL A 115 -17.30 2.39 15.55
CA VAL A 115 -17.09 3.34 16.67
C VAL A 115 -16.63 2.61 17.94
N ASP A 116 -17.30 1.51 18.30
CA ASP A 116 -16.95 0.69 19.46
C ASP A 116 -15.54 0.09 19.31
N LYS A 117 -15.29 -0.60 18.19
CA LYS A 117 -14.02 -1.29 17.95
C LYS A 117 -12.82 -0.34 17.82
N LEU A 118 -13.03 0.84 17.27
CA LEU A 118 -12.00 1.86 17.16
C LEU A 118 -11.89 2.76 18.41
N GLU A 119 -12.72 2.51 19.43
CA GLU A 119 -12.76 3.31 20.67
C GLU A 119 -12.89 4.81 20.40
N LEU A 120 -13.82 5.18 19.52
CA LEU A 120 -13.98 6.55 19.06
C LEU A 120 -15.04 7.30 19.86
N ASP A 121 -14.65 8.40 20.50
CA ASP A 121 -15.57 9.28 21.22
C ASP A 121 -16.26 10.27 20.26
N LEU A 122 -17.54 10.02 20.00
CA LEU A 122 -18.36 10.82 19.08
C LEU A 122 -18.69 12.22 19.61
N THR A 123 -18.54 12.45 20.93
CA THR A 123 -18.93 13.70 21.59
C THR A 123 -17.82 14.74 21.62
N ARG A 124 -16.61 14.38 21.21
CA ARG A 124 -15.46 15.29 21.16
C ARG A 124 -15.44 16.14 19.89
N LYS A 125 -14.82 17.31 19.99
CA LYS A 125 -14.49 18.11 18.82
C LYS A 125 -13.28 17.54 18.11
N ILE A 126 -13.25 17.70 16.78
CA ILE A 126 -12.15 17.19 15.92
C ILE A 126 -10.82 17.88 16.27
N GLU A 127 -10.81 19.17 16.62
CA GLU A 127 -9.59 19.88 16.98
C GLU A 127 -8.90 19.30 18.23
N ASP A 128 -9.68 18.72 19.15
CA ASP A 128 -9.18 18.11 20.40
C ASP A 128 -8.64 16.69 20.21
N LEU A 129 -8.70 16.14 18.99
CA LEU A 129 -8.28 14.78 18.72
C LEU A 129 -6.79 14.71 18.38
N SER A 130 -6.11 13.66 18.87
CA SER A 130 -4.80 13.27 18.38
C SER A 130 -4.83 12.89 16.90
N PHE A 131 -3.69 12.87 16.25
CA PHE A 131 -3.56 12.45 14.83
C PHE A 131 -4.17 11.05 14.61
N GLY A 132 -3.87 10.06 15.49
CA GLY A 132 -4.42 8.72 15.40
C GLY A 132 -5.95 8.69 15.54
N ASN A 133 -6.53 9.48 16.45
CA ASN A 133 -7.98 9.58 16.58
C ASN A 133 -8.64 10.25 15.38
N LYS A 134 -8.02 11.26 14.77
CA LYS A 134 -8.47 11.82 13.48
C LYS A 134 -8.46 10.77 12.37
N LYS A 135 -7.47 9.89 12.36
CA LYS A 135 -7.43 8.77 11.41
C LYS A 135 -8.57 7.79 11.63
N LYS A 136 -8.91 7.47 12.90
CA LYS A 136 -10.08 6.64 13.23
C LYS A 136 -11.39 7.28 12.73
N VAL A 137 -11.55 8.60 12.87
CA VAL A 137 -12.71 9.33 12.29
C VAL A 137 -12.77 9.15 10.76
N ALA A 138 -11.63 9.28 10.08
CA ALA A 138 -11.55 9.06 8.63
C ALA A 138 -11.96 7.64 8.23
N ILE A 139 -11.56 6.64 9.02
CA ILE A 139 -11.91 5.23 8.79
C ILE A 139 -13.42 5.04 8.91
N VAL A 140 -14.05 5.53 10.00
CA VAL A 140 -15.50 5.41 10.19
C VAL A 140 -16.25 6.10 9.05
N ALA A 141 -15.89 7.35 8.73
CA ALA A 141 -16.52 8.12 7.66
C ALA A 141 -16.39 7.46 6.27
N ALA A 142 -15.28 6.76 6.01
CA ALA A 142 -15.07 6.10 4.73
C ALA A 142 -15.79 4.75 4.60
N LEU A 143 -16.04 4.04 5.71
CA LEU A 143 -16.59 2.68 5.71
C LEU A 143 -18.10 2.63 6.01
N ALA A 144 -18.65 3.57 6.78
CA ALA A 144 -20.00 3.50 7.34
C ALA A 144 -21.14 3.41 6.29
N THR A 145 -20.86 3.68 5.03
CA THR A 145 -21.82 3.61 3.91
C THR A 145 -21.59 2.43 2.97
N HIS A 146 -20.68 1.50 3.29
CA HIS A 146 -20.29 0.38 2.43
C HIS A 146 -20.02 0.80 0.98
N PRO A 147 -19.03 1.65 0.73
CA PRO A 147 -18.78 2.16 -0.61
C PRO A 147 -18.34 1.03 -1.56
N LYS A 148 -18.69 1.15 -2.84
CA LYS A 148 -18.23 0.18 -3.85
C LYS A 148 -16.72 0.13 -4.01
N ILE A 149 -16.06 1.25 -3.74
CA ILE A 149 -14.62 1.41 -3.92
C ILE A 149 -14.06 2.12 -2.69
N LEU A 150 -12.93 1.62 -2.18
CA LEU A 150 -12.13 2.29 -1.17
C LEU A 150 -10.80 2.72 -1.78
N ILE A 151 -10.45 3.98 -1.63
CA ILE A 151 -9.15 4.52 -2.00
C ILE A 151 -8.46 5.01 -0.72
N LEU A 152 -7.36 4.34 -0.37
CA LEU A 152 -6.71 4.47 0.93
C LEU A 152 -5.26 4.92 0.72
N ASP A 153 -4.95 6.14 1.16
CA ASP A 153 -3.60 6.71 1.05
C ASP A 153 -2.90 6.67 2.41
N GLU A 154 -2.02 5.68 2.61
CA GLU A 154 -1.32 5.39 3.86
C GLU A 154 -2.26 5.36 5.09
N PRO A 155 -3.31 4.53 5.05
CA PRO A 155 -4.40 4.61 6.02
C PRO A 155 -4.02 4.20 7.44
N THR A 156 -2.97 3.42 7.61
CA THR A 156 -2.47 2.88 8.89
C THR A 156 -1.56 3.83 9.64
N SER A 157 -1.10 4.90 8.96
CA SER A 157 -0.21 5.90 9.56
C SER A 157 -0.84 6.53 10.81
N GLY A 158 -0.11 6.46 11.94
CA GLY A 158 -0.56 6.99 13.23
C GLY A 158 -1.50 6.09 14.03
N LEU A 159 -1.84 4.90 13.52
CA LEU A 159 -2.56 3.87 14.28
C LEU A 159 -1.56 2.97 15.03
N ASP A 160 -1.90 2.60 16.25
CA ASP A 160 -1.17 1.55 16.96
C ASP A 160 -1.41 0.15 16.33
N PRO A 161 -0.57 -0.85 16.64
CA PRO A 161 -0.67 -2.17 16.01
C PRO A 161 -2.02 -2.88 16.23
N LEU A 162 -2.70 -2.64 17.35
CA LEU A 162 -4.01 -3.24 17.63
C LEU A 162 -5.08 -2.63 16.70
N MET A 163 -5.09 -1.31 16.58
CA MET A 163 -6.01 -0.60 15.68
C MET A 163 -5.74 -0.92 14.22
N GLN A 164 -4.47 -1.08 13.80
CA GLN A 164 -4.13 -1.55 12.46
C GLN A 164 -4.72 -2.93 12.19
N ASN A 165 -4.59 -3.88 13.14
CA ASN A 165 -5.18 -5.21 13.01
C ASN A 165 -6.70 -5.17 12.84
N MET A 166 -7.40 -4.35 13.62
CA MET A 166 -8.85 -4.17 13.49
C MET A 166 -9.22 -3.57 12.14
N PHE A 167 -8.48 -2.55 11.69
CA PHE A 167 -8.71 -1.93 10.40
C PHE A 167 -8.58 -2.93 9.24
N PHE A 168 -7.55 -3.78 9.26
CA PHE A 168 -7.40 -4.84 8.25
C PHE A 168 -8.56 -5.83 8.26
N GLN A 169 -9.11 -6.19 9.43
CA GLN A 169 -10.29 -7.05 9.50
C GLN A 169 -11.51 -6.38 8.86
N PHE A 170 -11.69 -5.06 9.03
CA PHE A 170 -12.75 -4.33 8.34
C PHE A 170 -12.55 -4.33 6.82
N LEU A 171 -11.32 -4.10 6.33
CA LEU A 171 -11.03 -4.17 4.89
C LEU A 171 -11.30 -5.55 4.30
N GLU A 172 -10.95 -6.64 5.02
CA GLU A 172 -11.26 -8.00 4.60
C GLU A 172 -12.77 -8.27 4.56
N SER A 173 -13.54 -7.70 5.51
CA SER A 173 -15.00 -7.79 5.50
C SER A 173 -15.60 -7.06 4.31
N GLU A 174 -15.18 -5.82 4.05
CA GLU A 174 -15.62 -5.03 2.91
C GLU A 174 -15.28 -5.71 1.58
N ARG A 175 -14.08 -6.29 1.46
CA ARG A 175 -13.71 -7.10 0.29
C ARG A 175 -14.66 -8.28 0.07
N LYS A 176 -15.01 -9.01 1.13
CA LYS A 176 -15.97 -10.12 1.04
C LYS A 176 -17.35 -9.66 0.58
N ASN A 177 -17.72 -8.43 0.86
CA ASN A 177 -18.94 -7.79 0.38
C ASN A 177 -18.83 -7.29 -1.06
N GLY A 178 -17.66 -7.43 -1.71
CA GLY A 178 -17.43 -7.07 -3.11
C GLY A 178 -16.80 -5.68 -3.30
N THR A 179 -16.42 -4.98 -2.23
CA THR A 179 -15.73 -3.70 -2.31
C THR A 179 -14.36 -3.87 -2.95
N THR A 180 -14.04 -3.01 -3.93
CA THR A 180 -12.71 -2.91 -4.55
C THR A 180 -11.85 -1.93 -3.75
N ILE A 181 -10.63 -2.33 -3.41
CA ILE A 181 -9.78 -1.54 -2.50
C ILE A 181 -8.46 -1.20 -3.18
N PHE A 182 -8.17 0.10 -3.34
CA PHE A 182 -6.85 0.61 -3.69
C PHE A 182 -6.14 1.06 -2.40
N PHE A 183 -5.08 0.36 -2.04
CA PHE A 183 -4.36 0.53 -0.78
C PHE A 183 -2.94 1.01 -1.03
N SER A 184 -2.62 2.29 -0.78
CA SER A 184 -1.25 2.76 -0.87
C SER A 184 -0.52 2.62 0.47
N SER A 185 0.72 2.12 0.42
CA SER A 185 1.58 2.01 1.60
C SER A 185 3.05 2.11 1.21
N HIS A 186 3.89 2.47 2.17
CA HIS A 186 5.34 2.27 2.10
C HIS A 186 5.79 1.05 2.92
N ASN A 187 4.87 0.41 3.65
CA ASN A 187 5.10 -0.76 4.49
C ASN A 187 4.68 -2.04 3.76
N LEU A 188 5.67 -2.85 3.39
CA LEU A 188 5.49 -4.09 2.65
C LEU A 188 4.76 -5.18 3.42
N SER A 189 4.95 -5.25 4.74
CA SER A 189 4.27 -6.23 5.58
C SER A 189 2.74 -6.00 5.62
N GLU A 190 2.29 -4.76 5.53
CA GLU A 190 0.86 -4.45 5.40
C GLU A 190 0.30 -4.96 4.07
N VAL A 191 1.01 -4.67 2.97
CA VAL A 191 0.62 -5.09 1.62
C VAL A 191 0.60 -6.61 1.50
N GLN A 192 1.62 -7.29 2.02
CA GLN A 192 1.70 -8.76 2.06
C GLN A 192 0.52 -9.38 2.77
N ARG A 193 0.06 -8.71 3.83
CA ARG A 193 -0.99 -9.22 4.69
C ARG A 193 -2.37 -9.24 4.03
N ILE A 194 -2.73 -8.18 3.27
CA ILE A 194 -4.11 -7.99 2.84
C ILE A 194 -4.31 -7.88 1.33
N CYS A 195 -3.24 -7.59 0.56
CA CYS A 195 -3.39 -7.35 -0.88
C CYS A 195 -3.34 -8.65 -1.68
N ASP A 196 -4.07 -8.69 -2.79
CA ASP A 196 -4.01 -9.78 -3.78
C ASP A 196 -2.88 -9.56 -4.78
N ARG A 197 -2.77 -8.32 -5.24
CA ARG A 197 -1.78 -7.86 -6.20
C ARG A 197 -1.16 -6.56 -5.72
N VAL A 198 0.03 -6.27 -6.22
CA VAL A 198 0.75 -5.06 -5.87
C VAL A 198 1.35 -4.41 -7.11
N GLY A 199 1.25 -3.10 -7.19
CA GLY A 199 1.97 -2.24 -8.12
C GLY A 199 3.12 -1.53 -7.40
N ILE A 200 4.31 -1.64 -7.95
CA ILE A 200 5.53 -1.00 -7.42
C ILE A 200 5.73 0.30 -8.18
N ILE A 201 5.77 1.41 -7.45
CA ILE A 201 6.06 2.72 -8.02
C ILE A 201 7.40 3.27 -7.50
N LYS A 202 8.25 3.74 -8.41
CA LYS A 202 9.51 4.42 -8.12
C LYS A 202 9.60 5.67 -8.98
N GLU A 203 9.94 6.80 -8.40
CA GLU A 203 10.18 8.06 -9.12
C GLU A 203 9.05 8.48 -10.08
N GLY A 204 7.80 8.20 -9.71
CA GLY A 204 6.61 8.50 -10.50
C GLY A 204 6.29 7.50 -11.59
N LYS A 205 7.05 6.43 -11.77
CA LYS A 205 6.82 5.39 -12.77
C LYS A 205 6.37 4.09 -12.11
N LEU A 206 5.43 3.40 -12.74
CA LEU A 206 5.06 2.04 -12.37
C LEU A 206 6.14 1.08 -12.89
N ILE A 207 6.85 0.42 -11.97
CA ILE A 207 7.94 -0.50 -12.28
C ILE A 207 7.39 -1.87 -12.64
N LYS A 208 6.46 -2.37 -11.82
CA LYS A 208 5.94 -3.73 -11.95
C LYS A 208 4.58 -3.88 -11.31
N VAL A 209 3.80 -4.84 -11.80
CA VAL A 209 2.56 -5.32 -11.16
C VAL A 209 2.65 -6.83 -11.05
N GLU A 210 2.48 -7.34 -9.83
CA GLU A 210 2.59 -8.78 -9.53
C GLU A 210 1.50 -9.21 -8.56
N THR A 211 1.21 -10.52 -8.49
CA THR A 211 0.42 -11.07 -7.39
C THR A 211 1.31 -11.26 -6.17
N ILE A 212 0.75 -11.13 -4.97
CA ILE A 212 1.50 -11.42 -3.73
C ILE A 212 1.96 -12.87 -3.73
N ASP A 213 1.11 -13.79 -4.18
CA ASP A 213 1.45 -15.21 -4.30
C ASP A 213 2.66 -15.47 -5.20
N ASP A 214 2.77 -14.78 -6.34
CA ASP A 214 3.90 -14.99 -7.26
C ASP A 214 5.20 -14.41 -6.68
N ILE A 215 5.11 -13.30 -5.96
CA ILE A 215 6.26 -12.74 -5.25
C ILE A 215 6.74 -13.74 -4.15
N LEU A 216 5.82 -14.31 -3.40
CA LEU A 216 6.15 -15.29 -2.33
C LEU A 216 6.64 -16.64 -2.88
N LYS A 217 6.20 -17.03 -4.08
CA LYS A 217 6.68 -18.24 -4.78
C LYS A 217 8.06 -18.09 -5.40
N THR A 218 8.65 -16.90 -5.40
CA THR A 218 10.05 -16.75 -5.84
C THR A 218 10.92 -17.69 -5.02
N ARG A 219 11.76 -18.49 -5.70
CA ARG A 219 12.68 -19.43 -5.03
C ARG A 219 13.76 -18.73 -4.18
N ALA A 220 13.63 -17.44 -4.02
CA ALA A 220 14.54 -16.65 -3.21
C ALA A 220 14.53 -17.12 -1.76
N LYS A 221 15.73 -17.26 -1.17
CA LYS A 221 15.93 -17.60 0.24
C LYS A 221 16.84 -16.57 0.88
N LYS A 222 16.49 -16.12 2.07
CA LYS A 222 17.41 -15.37 2.91
C LYS A 222 18.39 -16.34 3.54
N VAL A 223 19.67 -16.15 3.24
CA VAL A 223 20.75 -16.99 3.74
C VAL A 223 21.64 -16.14 4.65
N ARG A 224 21.91 -16.64 5.85
CA ARG A 224 22.84 -16.05 6.78
C ARG A 224 23.84 -17.11 7.18
N ILE A 225 25.13 -16.84 6.96
CA ILE A 225 26.23 -17.78 7.17
C ILE A 225 27.19 -17.19 8.18
N LYS A 226 27.59 -17.97 9.18
CA LYS A 226 28.71 -17.63 10.02
C LYS A 226 29.95 -18.36 9.51
N THR A 227 30.92 -17.60 9.04
CA THR A 227 32.17 -18.14 8.48
C THR A 227 33.31 -17.14 8.59
N GLN A 228 34.54 -17.66 8.66
CA GLN A 228 35.77 -16.86 8.54
C GLN A 228 36.34 -16.90 7.12
N ASP A 229 35.80 -17.78 6.25
CA ASP A 229 36.23 -17.86 4.86
C ASP A 229 35.62 -16.69 4.07
N ASP A 230 36.34 -16.26 3.05
CA ASP A 230 35.80 -15.30 2.09
C ASP A 230 34.95 -16.05 1.05
N ILE A 231 33.65 -15.72 0.99
CA ILE A 231 32.73 -16.31 0.02
C ILE A 231 32.61 -15.36 -1.16
N ASP A 232 32.92 -15.85 -2.37
CA ASP A 232 32.75 -15.12 -3.60
C ASP A 232 31.27 -14.81 -3.88
N VAL A 233 31.00 -13.55 -4.15
CA VAL A 233 29.64 -13.11 -4.51
C VAL A 233 29.33 -13.53 -5.94
N THR A 234 28.21 -14.24 -6.10
CA THR A 234 27.73 -14.68 -7.44
C THR A 234 26.48 -13.89 -7.85
N ASP A 235 26.14 -13.91 -9.12
CA ASP A 235 24.94 -13.23 -9.67
C ASP A 235 23.62 -13.66 -9.00
N ASN A 236 23.62 -14.82 -8.35
CA ASN A 236 22.45 -15.32 -7.60
C ASN A 236 22.40 -14.85 -6.15
N MET A 237 23.35 -14.05 -5.70
CA MET A 237 23.42 -13.47 -4.36
C MET A 237 23.10 -11.98 -4.43
N LEU A 238 21.97 -11.60 -3.89
CA LEU A 238 21.49 -10.23 -3.88
C LEU A 238 21.64 -9.63 -2.47
N SER A 239 21.81 -8.31 -2.39
CA SER A 239 21.87 -7.58 -1.11
C SER A 239 22.85 -8.20 -0.12
N VAL A 240 24.09 -8.44 -0.57
CA VAL A 240 25.12 -9.10 0.25
C VAL A 240 25.62 -8.14 1.32
N GLU A 241 25.46 -8.54 2.59
CA GLU A 241 25.95 -7.82 3.75
C GLU A 241 26.97 -8.66 4.51
N ARG A 242 28.04 -8.03 4.98
CA ARG A 242 29.07 -8.67 5.83
C ARG A 242 29.18 -7.91 7.14
N LEU A 243 28.80 -8.55 8.24
CA LEU A 243 28.83 -7.93 9.56
C LEU A 243 29.18 -8.95 10.65
N ASN A 244 30.16 -8.62 11.48
CA ASN A 244 30.53 -9.39 12.68
C ASN A 244 30.77 -10.90 12.44
N GLY A 245 31.46 -11.27 11.34
CA GLY A 245 31.73 -12.67 10.99
C GLY A 245 30.53 -13.41 10.37
N PHE A 246 29.45 -12.69 10.06
CA PHE A 246 28.32 -13.20 9.29
C PHE A 246 28.31 -12.62 7.89
N ILE A 247 27.89 -13.44 6.94
CA ILE A 247 27.54 -13.04 5.59
C ILE A 247 26.05 -13.30 5.43
N SER A 248 25.29 -12.28 5.05
CA SER A 248 23.84 -12.38 4.78
C SER A 248 23.56 -11.96 3.36
N PHE A 249 22.67 -12.68 2.66
CA PHE A 249 22.26 -12.36 1.29
C PHE A 249 20.91 -13.01 0.97
N VAL A 250 20.25 -12.51 -0.07
CA VAL A 250 19.11 -13.17 -0.69
C VAL A 250 19.59 -14.02 -1.86
N TYR A 251 19.38 -15.32 -1.79
CA TYR A 251 19.79 -16.27 -2.82
C TYR A 251 18.62 -16.60 -3.74
N THR A 252 18.83 -16.44 -5.06
CA THR A 252 17.81 -16.66 -6.10
C THR A 252 18.08 -17.88 -6.98
N GLY A 253 19.22 -18.56 -6.77
CA GLY A 253 19.62 -19.75 -7.49
C GLY A 253 18.95 -21.04 -6.99
N ASP A 254 19.37 -22.16 -7.53
CA ASP A 254 18.90 -23.47 -7.08
C ASP A 254 19.56 -23.90 -5.77
N MET A 255 18.80 -24.61 -4.92
CA MET A 255 19.25 -25.02 -3.58
C MET A 255 20.44 -25.97 -3.60
N LYS A 256 20.60 -26.78 -4.66
CA LYS A 256 21.74 -27.71 -4.77
C LYS A 256 23.04 -26.93 -4.94
N SER A 257 23.03 -25.90 -5.76
CA SER A 257 24.20 -25.01 -5.94
C SER A 257 24.55 -24.27 -4.65
N LEU A 258 23.54 -23.80 -3.89
CA LEU A 258 23.76 -23.19 -2.58
C LEU A 258 24.41 -24.19 -1.59
N ILE A 259 23.86 -25.40 -1.47
CA ILE A 259 24.39 -26.43 -0.56
C ILE A 259 25.82 -26.79 -0.99
N THR A 260 26.13 -26.89 -2.28
CA THR A 260 27.47 -27.17 -2.77
C THR A 260 28.42 -26.04 -2.36
N LEU A 261 28.03 -24.78 -2.54
CA LEU A 261 28.80 -23.62 -2.10
C LEU A 261 29.12 -23.69 -0.60
N LEU A 262 28.10 -23.95 0.23
CA LEU A 262 28.27 -24.05 1.67
C LEU A 262 29.22 -25.19 2.06
N ALA A 263 29.18 -26.32 1.36
CA ALA A 263 30.03 -27.50 1.63
C ALA A 263 31.51 -27.29 1.25
N THR A 264 31.81 -26.32 0.38
CA THR A 264 33.20 -25.99 0.00
C THR A 264 33.89 -25.00 0.96
N HIS A 265 33.15 -24.43 1.92
CA HIS A 265 33.67 -23.46 2.89
C HIS A 265 33.54 -23.96 4.32
N LYS A 266 34.33 -23.39 5.23
CA LYS A 266 34.23 -23.69 6.67
C LYS A 266 33.07 -22.89 7.28
N VAL A 267 31.86 -23.45 7.21
CA VAL A 267 30.66 -22.86 7.77
C VAL A 267 30.50 -23.27 9.21
N GLU A 268 30.48 -22.29 10.14
CA GLU A 268 30.24 -22.53 11.58
C GLU A 268 28.74 -22.64 11.89
N ASP A 269 27.91 -21.82 11.20
CA ASP A 269 26.46 -21.81 11.35
C ASP A 269 25.80 -21.31 10.06
N VAL A 270 24.60 -21.80 9.78
CA VAL A 270 23.80 -21.36 8.61
C VAL A 270 22.32 -21.30 8.98
N THR A 271 21.70 -20.19 8.63
CA THR A 271 20.26 -20.01 8.72
C THR A 271 19.71 -19.73 7.32
N ILE A 272 18.72 -20.50 6.90
CA ILE A 272 18.02 -20.32 5.63
C ILE A 272 16.53 -20.10 5.96
N THR A 273 16.01 -18.94 5.59
CA THR A 273 14.61 -18.55 5.81
C THR A 273 13.97 -18.02 4.54
N GLU A 274 12.66 -17.84 4.56
CA GLU A 274 12.00 -17.04 3.52
C GLU A 274 12.47 -15.59 3.65
N PRO A 275 12.83 -14.92 2.54
CA PRO A 275 13.16 -13.50 2.58
C PRO A 275 11.91 -12.69 2.94
N ALA A 276 12.10 -11.58 3.64
CA ALA A 276 11.04 -10.59 3.78
C ALA A 276 10.73 -9.98 2.41
N LEU A 277 9.48 -9.56 2.21
CA LEU A 277 9.09 -8.89 0.97
C LEU A 277 9.98 -7.66 0.67
N GLU A 278 10.42 -6.95 1.71
CA GLU A 278 11.35 -5.83 1.61
C GLU A 278 12.64 -6.21 0.88
N GLU A 279 13.18 -7.38 1.17
CA GLU A 279 14.44 -7.85 0.60
C GLU A 279 14.28 -8.24 -0.88
N ILE A 280 13.10 -8.78 -1.23
CA ILE A 280 12.75 -9.07 -2.63
C ILE A 280 12.54 -7.75 -3.40
N PHE A 281 11.86 -6.79 -2.78
CA PHE A 281 11.55 -5.50 -3.41
C PHE A 281 12.78 -4.61 -3.60
N MET A 282 13.72 -4.62 -2.65
CA MET A 282 14.98 -3.89 -2.80
C MET A 282 15.69 -4.25 -4.10
N HIS A 283 15.61 -5.53 -4.49
CA HIS A 283 16.18 -5.98 -5.76
C HIS A 283 15.54 -5.34 -7.01
N TYR A 284 14.21 -5.10 -6.99
CA TYR A 284 13.54 -4.37 -8.09
C TYR A 284 13.96 -2.90 -8.12
N TYR A 285 14.31 -2.30 -6.98
CA TYR A 285 14.82 -0.93 -6.91
C TYR A 285 16.26 -0.80 -7.39
N GLU A 286 17.12 -1.79 -7.12
CA GLU A 286 18.55 -1.74 -7.46
C GLU A 286 18.82 -2.04 -8.94
N ARG A 287 18.08 -2.94 -9.59
CA ARG A 287 18.30 -3.31 -11.00
C ARG A 287 18.03 -2.19 -12.00
N GLU A 288 17.13 -1.26 -11.71
CA GLU A 288 16.87 -0.13 -12.61
C GLU A 288 17.92 0.99 -12.53
N ASP A 289 18.70 1.07 -11.45
CA ASP A 289 19.80 2.03 -11.36
C ASP A 289 21.01 1.60 -12.21
N LEU A 290 21.00 0.38 -12.79
CA LEU A 290 22.07 -0.19 -13.64
C LEU A 290 21.69 -0.27 -15.13
N SER A 291 20.48 0.11 -15.52
CA SER A 291 19.99 0.15 -16.91
C SER A 291 19.72 1.59 -17.37
#